data_737db7d656808560f4c8090c96895baf
#
_entry.id   737db7d656808560f4c8090c96895baf
#
_cell.length_a   1.000
_cell.length_b   1.000
_cell.length_c   1.000
_cell.angle_alpha   90.00
_cell.angle_beta   90.00
_cell.angle_gamma   90.00
#
_symmetry.space_group_name_H-M   'P 1'
#
loop_
_entity.id
_entity.type
_entity.pdbx_description
1 polymer ?
#
loop_
_entity_poly.entity_id
_entity_poly.type
_entity_poly.pdbx_seq_one_letter_code
_entity_poly.pdbx_strand_id
1 'polypeptide(L)'
;DMYFFAKGIVIPHHYHGVTQVIATYLNREHGVELVDFYKFLFEYSKYSNGFLNQEYKNHTQSLRNSLFKDQTWGRTIDGGDDFHFQDNGATAAELYTNIDIVYEEIISIVKKRYNIDVQEVARFNKHILDLYQPKPQSLTFSKNYYSWFFHNKHLTNMDNTIIIKHNIYKDKIDHARHLFWFGRKSKRCFLTATEKEFA
;
A
#
# COMPACT_ATOMS: atom_id res chain seq x y z
N ASP A 1 4.43 16.98 -11.73
CA ASP A 1 3.14 16.40 -11.26
C ASP A 1 2.81 15.05 -11.92
N MET A 2 2.82 14.93 -13.25
CA MET A 2 2.53 13.66 -13.96
C MET A 2 3.46 12.51 -13.54
N TYR A 3 4.74 12.79 -13.38
CA TYR A 3 5.71 11.78 -12.93
C TYR A 3 5.39 11.27 -11.52
N PHE A 4 5.11 12.17 -10.58
CA PHE A 4 4.72 11.75 -9.22
C PHE A 4 3.38 11.01 -9.22
N PHE A 5 2.38 11.45 -10.00
CA PHE A 5 1.12 10.72 -10.10
C PHE A 5 1.36 9.26 -10.54
N ALA A 6 2.16 9.04 -11.57
CA ALA A 6 2.45 7.69 -12.05
C ALA A 6 3.32 6.89 -11.05
N LYS A 7 4.43 7.47 -10.60
CA LYS A 7 5.47 6.75 -9.84
C LYS A 7 5.29 6.78 -8.32
N GLY A 8 4.71 7.86 -7.80
CA GLY A 8 4.49 8.06 -6.36
C GLY A 8 3.08 7.67 -5.90
N ILE A 9 2.09 7.62 -6.80
CA ILE A 9 0.72 7.25 -6.46
C ILE A 9 0.33 5.93 -7.13
N VAL A 10 0.22 5.88 -8.45
CA VAL A 10 -0.36 4.70 -9.14
C VAL A 10 0.48 3.45 -8.89
N ILE A 11 1.80 3.53 -9.02
CA ILE A 11 2.65 2.34 -8.82
C ILE A 11 2.61 1.84 -7.37
N PRO A 12 2.89 2.64 -6.31
CA PRO A 12 2.85 2.13 -4.94
C PRO A 12 1.45 1.71 -4.51
N HIS A 13 0.46 2.52 -4.76
CA HIS A 13 -0.89 2.33 -4.22
C HIS A 13 -1.70 1.28 -4.98
N HIS A 14 -1.62 1.25 -6.31
CA HIS A 14 -2.36 0.29 -7.12
C HIS A 14 -1.51 -0.94 -7.44
N TYR A 15 -0.35 -0.76 -8.07
CA TYR A 15 0.46 -1.88 -8.56
C TYR A 15 1.14 -2.67 -7.43
N HIS A 16 1.68 -1.99 -6.41
CA HIS A 16 2.23 -2.63 -5.21
C HIS A 16 1.17 -2.89 -4.12
N GLY A 17 -0.09 -2.54 -4.36
CA GLY A 17 -1.20 -2.97 -3.55
C GLY A 17 -1.45 -2.19 -2.26
N VAL A 18 -0.72 -1.10 -1.98
CA VAL A 18 -0.88 -0.34 -0.72
C VAL A 18 -2.33 0.06 -0.44
N THR A 19 -3.09 0.43 -1.48
CA THR A 19 -4.51 0.78 -1.34
C THR A 19 -5.42 0.08 -2.34
N GLN A 20 -4.94 -0.96 -3.01
CA GLN A 20 -5.70 -1.59 -4.10
C GLN A 20 -7.04 -2.15 -3.64
N VAL A 21 -7.08 -2.83 -2.48
CA VAL A 21 -8.33 -3.38 -1.95
C VAL A 21 -9.28 -2.28 -1.54
N ILE A 22 -8.76 -1.22 -0.90
CA ILE A 22 -9.55 -0.04 -0.52
C ILE A 22 -10.16 0.62 -1.77
N ALA A 23 -9.35 0.85 -2.80
CA ALA A 23 -9.81 1.42 -4.07
C ALA A 23 -10.88 0.53 -4.74
N THR A 24 -10.66 -0.79 -4.75
CA THR A 24 -11.63 -1.76 -5.27
C THR A 24 -12.94 -1.74 -4.47
N TYR A 25 -12.86 -1.62 -3.14
CA TYR A 25 -14.03 -1.52 -2.28
C TYR A 25 -14.83 -0.24 -2.54
N LEU A 26 -14.14 0.89 -2.62
CA LEU A 26 -14.78 2.17 -2.96
C LEU A 26 -15.46 2.11 -4.34
N ASN A 27 -14.83 1.46 -5.30
CA ASN A 27 -15.39 1.34 -6.63
C ASN A 27 -16.59 0.38 -6.67
N ARG A 28 -16.43 -0.86 -6.20
CA ARG A 28 -17.47 -1.90 -6.35
C ARG A 28 -18.68 -1.69 -5.44
N GLU A 29 -18.45 -1.27 -4.21
CA GLU A 29 -19.51 -1.17 -3.20
C GLU A 29 -20.11 0.24 -3.08
N HIS A 30 -19.39 1.26 -3.60
CA HIS A 30 -19.80 2.65 -3.44
C HIS A 30 -19.76 3.48 -4.73
N GLY A 31 -19.40 2.89 -5.87
CA GLY A 31 -19.41 3.54 -7.17
C GLY A 31 -18.38 4.66 -7.36
N VAL A 32 -17.34 4.71 -6.52
CA VAL A 32 -16.26 5.69 -6.68
C VAL A 32 -15.32 5.23 -7.79
N GLU A 33 -15.14 6.03 -8.82
CA GLU A 33 -14.25 5.68 -9.92
C GLU A 33 -12.78 5.57 -9.43
N LEU A 34 -12.08 4.52 -9.87
CA LEU A 34 -10.68 4.28 -9.48
C LEU A 34 -9.79 5.47 -9.78
N VAL A 35 -9.98 6.08 -10.95
CA VAL A 35 -9.21 7.25 -11.36
C VAL A 35 -9.45 8.44 -10.45
N ASP A 36 -10.67 8.63 -9.97
CA ASP A 36 -11.02 9.74 -9.08
C ASP A 36 -10.42 9.52 -7.68
N PHE A 37 -10.42 8.29 -7.19
CA PHE A 37 -9.75 7.96 -5.94
C PHE A 37 -8.24 8.23 -6.01
N TYR A 38 -7.54 7.80 -7.05
CA TYR A 38 -6.10 8.03 -7.17
C TYR A 38 -5.75 9.49 -7.46
N LYS A 39 -6.58 10.23 -8.19
CA LYS A 39 -6.43 11.68 -8.32
C LYS A 39 -6.62 12.38 -6.97
N PHE A 40 -7.59 11.96 -6.19
CA PHE A 40 -7.79 12.48 -4.84
C PHE A 40 -6.59 12.21 -3.93
N LEU A 41 -6.02 11.01 -3.94
CA LEU A 41 -4.78 10.73 -3.20
C LEU A 41 -3.63 11.62 -3.63
N PHE A 42 -3.47 11.84 -4.93
CA PHE A 42 -2.46 12.73 -5.48
C PHE A 42 -2.62 14.17 -4.98
N GLU A 43 -3.82 14.73 -5.11
CA GLU A 43 -4.12 16.09 -4.64
C GLU A 43 -3.92 16.22 -3.14
N TYR A 44 -4.38 15.23 -2.38
CA TYR A 44 -4.16 15.19 -0.94
C TYR A 44 -2.66 15.15 -0.60
N SER A 45 -1.90 14.25 -1.21
CA SER A 45 -0.44 14.16 -0.99
C SER A 45 0.27 15.46 -1.31
N LYS A 46 -0.20 16.19 -2.31
CA LYS A 46 0.41 17.46 -2.71
C LYS A 46 0.13 18.61 -1.75
N TYR A 47 -1.08 18.70 -1.20
CA TYR A 47 -1.56 19.89 -0.49
C TYR A 47 -1.83 19.68 1.01
N SER A 48 -1.71 18.46 1.54
CA SER A 48 -1.85 18.19 2.96
C SER A 48 -0.57 18.49 3.76
N ASN A 49 -0.55 18.08 4.99
CA ASN A 49 0.61 18.16 5.89
C ASN A 49 0.89 16.83 6.63
N GLY A 50 0.31 15.72 6.17
CA GLY A 50 0.49 14.39 6.72
C GLY A 50 1.70 13.65 6.16
N PHE A 51 1.78 12.36 6.46
CA PHE A 51 2.84 11.46 5.98
C PHE A 51 2.86 11.37 4.45
N LEU A 52 1.71 11.26 3.81
CA LEU A 52 1.63 11.22 2.35
C LEU A 52 2.16 12.50 1.69
N ASN A 53 2.00 13.66 2.33
CA ASN A 53 2.61 14.90 1.87
C ASN A 53 4.13 14.90 2.04
N GLN A 54 4.63 14.34 3.15
CA GLN A 54 6.08 14.21 3.34
C GLN A 54 6.68 13.35 2.21
N GLU A 55 6.04 12.23 1.88
CA GLU A 55 6.47 11.39 0.77
C GLU A 55 6.41 12.09 -0.60
N TYR A 56 5.39 12.90 -0.83
CA TYR A 56 5.34 13.76 -2.03
C TYR A 56 6.57 14.69 -2.11
N LYS A 57 6.93 15.33 -1.01
CA LYS A 57 8.09 16.23 -0.94
C LYS A 57 9.41 15.47 -1.16
N ASN A 58 9.59 14.33 -0.49
CA ASN A 58 10.77 13.48 -0.61
C ASN A 58 10.97 13.02 -2.06
N HIS A 59 9.93 12.49 -2.67
CA HIS A 59 9.95 12.04 -4.07
C HIS A 59 10.25 13.18 -5.04
N THR A 60 9.59 14.33 -4.86
CA THR A 60 9.80 15.51 -5.71
C THR A 60 11.21 16.08 -5.55
N GLN A 61 11.75 16.09 -4.33
CA GLN A 61 13.11 16.55 -4.07
C GLN A 61 14.15 15.62 -4.67
N SER A 62 13.95 14.29 -4.54
CA SER A 62 14.80 13.29 -5.19
C SER A 62 14.86 13.48 -6.70
N LEU A 63 13.69 13.63 -7.34
CA LEU A 63 13.60 13.90 -8.77
C LEU A 63 14.32 15.19 -9.18
N ARG A 64 14.14 16.27 -8.43
CA ARG A 64 14.84 17.54 -8.70
C ARG A 64 16.35 17.40 -8.56
N ASN A 65 16.82 16.68 -7.54
CA ASN A 65 18.25 16.45 -7.36
C ASN A 65 18.84 15.66 -8.52
N SER A 66 18.14 14.63 -8.99
CA SER A 66 18.57 13.83 -10.15
C SER A 66 18.60 14.64 -11.45
N LEU A 67 17.63 15.54 -11.66
CA LEU A 67 17.53 16.32 -12.90
C LEU A 67 18.47 17.53 -12.94
N PHE A 68 18.76 18.16 -11.81
CA PHE A 68 19.44 19.46 -11.77
C PHE A 68 20.76 19.45 -11.00
N LYS A 69 21.12 18.38 -10.34
CA LYS A 69 22.33 18.28 -9.50
C LYS A 69 23.19 17.05 -9.81
N ASP A 70 22.95 16.39 -10.93
CA ASP A 70 23.67 15.16 -11.35
C ASP A 70 23.73 14.06 -10.29
N GLN A 71 22.72 14.00 -9.41
CA GLN A 71 22.63 12.94 -8.43
C GLN A 71 21.97 11.69 -9.02
N THR A 72 22.29 10.53 -8.45
CA THR A 72 21.69 9.26 -8.86
C THR A 72 20.17 9.27 -8.65
N TRP A 73 19.43 8.71 -9.58
CA TRP A 73 17.99 8.56 -9.49
C TRP A 73 17.59 7.70 -8.28
N GLY A 74 16.74 8.27 -7.43
CA GLY A 74 16.26 7.60 -6.24
C GLY A 74 16.87 8.16 -4.96
N ARG A 75 16.67 7.45 -3.87
CA ARG A 75 17.13 7.83 -2.53
C ARG A 75 17.32 6.62 -1.61
N THR A 76 18.08 6.80 -0.56
CA THR A 76 18.03 5.94 0.62
C THR A 76 16.78 6.26 1.44
N ILE A 77 16.33 5.31 2.24
CA ILE A 77 15.24 5.48 3.20
C ILE A 77 15.78 5.26 4.61
N ASP A 78 15.14 5.87 5.60
CA ASP A 78 15.54 5.75 7.00
C ASP A 78 15.50 4.28 7.46
N GLY A 79 16.59 3.83 8.10
CA GLY A 79 16.77 2.45 8.53
C GLY A 79 17.07 1.47 7.39
N GLY A 80 17.25 1.95 6.16
CA GLY A 80 17.53 1.13 4.98
C GLY A 80 19.03 0.85 4.75
N ASP A 81 19.89 1.10 5.73
CA ASP A 81 21.35 1.13 5.59
C ASP A 81 21.72 2.03 4.38
N ASP A 82 22.77 1.71 3.66
CA ASP A 82 23.17 2.48 2.47
C ASP A 82 22.47 2.03 1.17
N PHE A 83 21.36 1.28 1.27
CA PHE A 83 20.68 0.78 0.08
C PHE A 83 19.92 1.91 -0.65
N HIS A 84 20.32 2.15 -1.89
CA HIS A 84 19.73 3.18 -2.74
C HIS A 84 18.57 2.63 -3.57
N PHE A 85 17.36 3.04 -3.24
CA PHE A 85 16.16 2.69 -4.00
C PHE A 85 15.94 3.66 -5.15
N GLN A 86 15.45 3.17 -6.28
CA GLN A 86 14.86 4.04 -7.30
C GLN A 86 13.61 4.75 -6.76
N ASP A 87 13.23 5.90 -7.31
CA ASP A 87 12.16 6.76 -6.77
C ASP A 87 10.87 6.04 -6.39
N ASN A 88 10.30 5.24 -7.30
CA ASN A 88 9.08 4.48 -7.02
C ASN A 88 9.29 3.37 -5.99
N GLY A 89 10.47 2.79 -5.96
CA GLY A 89 10.86 1.79 -4.97
C GLY A 89 11.06 2.40 -3.59
N ALA A 90 11.71 3.55 -3.51
CA ALA A 90 11.86 4.29 -2.27
C ALA A 90 10.49 4.68 -1.69
N THR A 91 9.59 5.22 -2.50
CA THR A 91 8.24 5.56 -2.06
C THR A 91 7.48 4.32 -1.60
N ALA A 92 7.52 3.21 -2.34
CA ALA A 92 6.87 1.97 -1.90
C ALA A 92 7.46 1.46 -0.58
N ALA A 93 8.78 1.47 -0.43
CA ALA A 93 9.44 1.05 0.80
C ALA A 93 9.06 1.92 2.01
N GLU A 94 9.01 3.24 1.84
CA GLU A 94 8.55 4.16 2.89
C GLU A 94 7.09 3.90 3.29
N LEU A 95 6.19 3.71 2.31
CA LEU A 95 4.80 3.38 2.58
C LEU A 95 4.67 2.05 3.34
N TYR A 96 5.45 1.02 2.97
CA TYR A 96 5.43 -0.27 3.66
C TYR A 96 6.01 -0.21 5.07
N THR A 97 7.11 0.49 5.29
CA THR A 97 7.71 0.61 6.62
C THR A 97 6.84 1.41 7.58
N ASN A 98 6.06 2.37 7.05
CA ASN A 98 5.17 3.23 7.81
C ASN A 98 3.68 2.91 7.58
N ILE A 99 3.36 1.65 7.26
CA ILE A 99 2.04 1.25 6.77
C ILE A 99 0.90 1.58 7.75
N ASP A 100 1.15 1.57 9.05
CA ASP A 100 0.14 1.91 10.04
C ASP A 100 -0.26 3.37 9.94
N ILE A 101 0.72 4.27 9.88
CA ILE A 101 0.49 5.72 9.71
C ILE A 101 -0.22 5.99 8.37
N VAL A 102 0.21 5.31 7.31
CA VAL A 102 -0.41 5.40 5.98
C VAL A 102 -1.90 5.02 6.04
N TYR A 103 -2.24 3.91 6.69
CA TYR A 103 -3.64 3.50 6.78
C TYR A 103 -4.49 4.38 7.68
N GLU A 104 -3.96 4.85 8.80
CA GLU A 104 -4.66 5.83 9.65
C GLU A 104 -5.00 7.09 8.84
N GLU A 105 -4.04 7.61 8.08
CA GLU A 105 -4.25 8.77 7.24
C GLU A 105 -5.27 8.49 6.13
N ILE A 106 -5.17 7.37 5.41
CA ILE A 106 -6.08 6.98 4.33
C ILE A 106 -7.52 6.77 4.86
N ILE A 107 -7.70 6.06 5.97
CA ILE A 107 -9.01 5.87 6.60
C ILE A 107 -9.66 7.22 6.92
N SER A 108 -8.87 8.12 7.53
CA SER A 108 -9.33 9.46 7.88
C SER A 108 -9.78 10.28 6.66
N ILE A 109 -8.96 10.32 5.61
CA ILE A 109 -9.27 11.12 4.42
C ILE A 109 -10.41 10.54 3.59
N VAL A 110 -10.52 9.22 3.49
CA VAL A 110 -11.65 8.54 2.82
C VAL A 110 -12.94 8.83 3.55
N LYS A 111 -12.94 8.71 4.90
CA LYS A 111 -14.11 9.07 5.72
C LYS A 111 -14.52 10.51 5.52
N LYS A 112 -13.55 11.43 5.52
CA LYS A 112 -13.81 12.86 5.32
C LYS A 112 -14.33 13.16 3.91
N ARG A 113 -13.80 12.53 2.87
CA ARG A 113 -14.13 12.84 1.48
C ARG A 113 -15.42 12.20 1.01
N TYR A 114 -15.62 10.92 1.34
CA TYR A 114 -16.70 10.10 0.80
C TYR A 114 -17.77 9.74 1.85
N ASN A 115 -17.52 10.02 3.12
CA ASN A 115 -18.33 9.57 4.26
C ASN A 115 -18.47 8.04 4.34
N ILE A 116 -17.48 7.29 3.85
CA ILE A 116 -17.43 5.83 3.83
C ILE A 116 -16.45 5.37 4.91
N ASP A 117 -16.85 4.35 5.69
CA ASP A 117 -15.95 3.66 6.61
C ASP A 117 -15.20 2.56 5.86
N VAL A 118 -13.87 2.66 5.88
CA VAL A 118 -12.98 1.68 5.25
C VAL A 118 -12.03 1.01 6.26
N GLN A 119 -12.30 1.11 7.56
CA GLN A 119 -11.41 0.62 8.60
C GLN A 119 -11.19 -0.91 8.48
N GLU A 120 -12.24 -1.69 8.31
CA GLU A 120 -12.12 -3.14 8.21
C GLU A 120 -11.47 -3.57 6.88
N VAL A 121 -11.86 -2.94 5.77
CA VAL A 121 -11.25 -3.25 4.46
C VAL A 121 -9.77 -2.82 4.41
N ALA A 122 -9.38 -1.76 5.10
CA ALA A 122 -7.98 -1.36 5.24
C ALA A 122 -7.19 -2.39 6.06
N ARG A 123 -7.76 -2.92 7.15
CA ARG A 123 -7.17 -4.05 7.88
C ARG A 123 -6.98 -5.27 6.98
N PHE A 124 -7.97 -5.60 6.16
CA PHE A 124 -7.85 -6.71 5.21
C PHE A 124 -6.77 -6.42 4.16
N ASN A 125 -6.74 -5.21 3.60
CA ASN A 125 -5.69 -4.81 2.63
C ASN A 125 -4.30 -4.95 3.25
N LYS A 126 -4.10 -4.46 4.47
CA LYS A 126 -2.83 -4.62 5.19
C LYS A 126 -2.47 -6.09 5.40
N HIS A 127 -3.47 -6.90 5.74
CA HIS A 127 -3.29 -8.32 6.02
C HIS A 127 -2.83 -9.12 4.80
N ILE A 128 -3.35 -8.83 3.63
CA ILE A 128 -2.97 -9.55 2.40
C ILE A 128 -1.70 -9.01 1.75
N LEU A 129 -1.21 -7.84 2.16
CA LEU A 129 0.12 -7.40 1.74
C LEU A 129 1.16 -8.33 2.36
N ASP A 130 2.15 -8.71 1.55
CA ASP A 130 3.29 -9.52 2.02
C ASP A 130 4.23 -8.67 2.88
N LEU A 131 3.70 -8.20 4.03
CA LEU A 131 4.42 -7.36 4.98
C LEU A 131 5.18 -8.19 6.00
N TYR A 132 6.29 -7.63 6.50
CA TYR A 132 7.02 -8.24 7.58
C TYR A 132 6.12 -8.43 8.82
N GLN A 133 6.01 -9.68 9.28
CA GLN A 133 5.28 -10.07 10.47
C GLN A 133 6.20 -10.86 11.39
N PRO A 134 6.60 -10.30 12.54
CA PRO A 134 7.54 -10.97 13.45
C PRO A 134 6.94 -12.23 14.08
N LYS A 135 5.60 -12.32 14.13
CA LYS A 135 4.86 -13.47 14.69
C LYS A 135 3.60 -13.71 13.86
N PRO A 136 3.15 -14.97 13.73
CA PRO A 136 1.85 -15.26 13.15
C PRO A 136 0.73 -14.51 13.87
N GLN A 137 -0.21 -13.97 13.11
CA GLN A 137 -1.38 -13.27 13.62
C GLN A 137 -2.65 -13.93 13.11
N SER A 138 -3.66 -14.01 13.96
CA SER A 138 -5.01 -14.41 13.59
C SER A 138 -5.90 -13.18 13.62
N LEU A 139 -6.60 -12.93 12.53
CA LEU A 139 -7.53 -11.81 12.40
C LEU A 139 -8.90 -12.33 11.96
N THR A 140 -9.95 -11.74 12.53
CA THR A 140 -11.34 -12.02 12.16
C THR A 140 -11.93 -10.81 11.43
N PHE A 141 -12.68 -11.08 10.37
CA PHE A 141 -13.37 -10.07 9.58
C PHE A 141 -14.87 -10.37 9.56
N SER A 142 -15.69 -9.31 9.55
CA SER A 142 -17.15 -9.42 9.51
C SER A 142 -17.69 -9.76 8.12
N LYS A 143 -16.85 -9.67 7.09
CA LYS A 143 -17.23 -9.92 5.69
C LYS A 143 -16.22 -10.82 5.00
N ASN A 144 -16.69 -11.53 3.97
CA ASN A 144 -15.85 -12.40 3.15
C ASN A 144 -15.05 -11.60 2.11
N TYR A 145 -14.11 -10.79 2.59
CA TYR A 145 -13.24 -9.96 1.73
C TYR A 145 -12.37 -10.77 0.77
N TYR A 146 -11.94 -11.98 1.18
CA TYR A 146 -11.10 -12.80 0.32
C TYR A 146 -11.85 -13.24 -0.95
N SER A 147 -12.98 -13.90 -0.80
CA SER A 147 -13.79 -14.33 -1.96
C SER A 147 -14.29 -13.14 -2.78
N TRP A 148 -14.63 -12.05 -2.12
CA TRP A 148 -15.03 -10.82 -2.80
C TRP A 148 -13.89 -10.25 -3.65
N PHE A 149 -12.68 -10.14 -3.10
CA PHE A 149 -11.57 -9.49 -3.79
C PHE A 149 -10.93 -10.39 -4.86
N PHE A 150 -10.58 -11.63 -4.51
CA PHE A 150 -9.83 -12.54 -5.40
C PHE A 150 -10.72 -13.32 -6.37
N HIS A 151 -11.93 -13.65 -5.96
CA HIS A 151 -12.85 -14.45 -6.77
C HIS A 151 -14.01 -13.64 -7.38
N ASN A 152 -13.98 -12.32 -7.22
CA ASN A 152 -14.99 -11.42 -7.75
C ASN A 152 -16.43 -11.76 -7.33
N LYS A 153 -16.60 -12.32 -6.12
CA LYS A 153 -17.90 -12.64 -5.54
C LYS A 153 -18.54 -11.42 -4.88
N HIS A 154 -19.83 -11.51 -4.59
CA HIS A 154 -20.51 -10.49 -3.79
C HIS A 154 -19.94 -10.43 -2.38
N LEU A 155 -19.86 -9.23 -1.82
CA LEU A 155 -19.45 -9.03 -0.44
C LEU A 155 -20.57 -9.45 0.50
N THR A 156 -20.35 -10.53 1.25
CA THR A 156 -21.33 -11.09 2.17
C THR A 156 -20.85 -10.98 3.61
N ASN A 157 -21.79 -10.92 4.56
CA ASN A 157 -21.46 -11.00 5.97
C ASN A 157 -21.01 -12.44 6.28
N MET A 158 -19.87 -12.57 6.87
CA MET A 158 -19.29 -13.85 7.25
C MET A 158 -18.10 -13.60 8.17
N ASP A 159 -18.02 -14.36 9.25
CA ASP A 159 -16.85 -14.33 10.10
C ASP A 159 -15.77 -15.24 9.50
N ASN A 160 -14.68 -14.64 9.06
CA ASN A 160 -13.51 -15.36 8.57
C ASN A 160 -12.33 -15.15 9.51
N THR A 161 -11.69 -16.24 9.90
CA THR A 161 -10.41 -16.17 10.59
C THR A 161 -9.28 -16.36 9.59
N ILE A 162 -8.42 -15.37 9.48
CA ILE A 162 -7.28 -15.38 8.59
C ILE A 162 -6.00 -15.45 9.42
N ILE A 163 -5.14 -16.40 9.12
CA ILE A 163 -3.86 -16.58 9.80
C ILE A 163 -2.73 -16.11 8.89
N ILE A 164 -2.00 -15.10 9.34
CA ILE A 164 -0.79 -14.65 8.66
C ILE A 164 0.38 -15.55 9.08
N LYS A 165 1.04 -16.15 8.12
CA LYS A 165 2.29 -16.86 8.38
C LYS A 165 3.42 -15.89 8.65
N HIS A 166 4.30 -16.28 9.55
CA HIS A 166 5.58 -15.61 9.75
C HIS A 166 6.40 -15.67 8.46
N ASN A 167 6.90 -14.54 8.01
CA ASN A 167 7.80 -14.51 6.86
C ASN A 167 9.27 -14.61 7.27
N ILE A 168 10.14 -14.82 6.29
CA ILE A 168 11.57 -15.07 6.48
C ILE A 168 12.43 -13.80 6.55
N TYR A 169 11.80 -12.63 6.42
CA TYR A 169 12.54 -11.38 6.36
C TYR A 169 13.08 -10.97 7.72
N LYS A 170 14.27 -10.41 7.71
CA LYS A 170 14.98 -9.98 8.91
C LYS A 170 14.26 -8.82 9.61
N ASP A 171 13.77 -7.87 8.83
CA ASP A 171 13.09 -6.69 9.29
C ASP A 171 12.21 -6.07 8.18
N LYS A 172 11.52 -4.97 8.48
CA LYS A 172 10.63 -4.29 7.52
C LYS A 172 11.36 -3.76 6.29
N ILE A 173 12.59 -3.32 6.43
CA ILE A 173 13.38 -2.77 5.33
C ILE A 173 13.87 -3.88 4.40
N ASP A 174 14.34 -4.98 4.95
CA ASP A 174 14.73 -6.15 4.17
C ASP A 174 13.55 -6.68 3.36
N HIS A 175 12.36 -6.74 3.97
CA HIS A 175 11.13 -7.09 3.29
C HIS A 175 10.76 -6.10 2.17
N ALA A 176 10.84 -4.80 2.41
CA ALA A 176 10.58 -3.77 1.40
C ALA A 176 11.55 -3.89 0.21
N ARG A 177 12.84 -4.15 0.48
CA ARG A 177 13.83 -4.43 -0.56
C ARG A 177 13.44 -5.65 -1.39
N HIS A 178 13.06 -6.74 -0.73
CA HIS A 178 12.65 -7.97 -1.40
C HIS A 178 11.43 -7.75 -2.29
N LEU A 179 10.39 -7.10 -1.81
CA LEU A 179 9.20 -6.77 -2.59
C LEU A 179 9.54 -5.93 -3.81
N PHE A 180 10.40 -4.94 -3.66
CA PHE A 180 10.81 -4.09 -4.76
C PHE A 180 11.58 -4.85 -5.85
N TRP A 181 12.53 -5.71 -5.46
CA TRP A 181 13.38 -6.43 -6.42
C TRP A 181 12.69 -7.65 -7.05
N PHE A 182 11.93 -8.40 -6.26
CA PHE A 182 11.40 -9.70 -6.66
C PHE A 182 9.88 -9.69 -6.92
N GLY A 183 9.12 -8.84 -6.30
CA GLY A 183 7.66 -8.76 -6.40
C GLY A 183 7.15 -8.48 -7.82
N ARG A 184 7.92 -7.77 -8.63
CA ARG A 184 7.57 -7.47 -10.03
C ARG A 184 7.38 -8.70 -10.91
N LYS A 185 8.08 -9.79 -10.63
CA LYS A 185 8.07 -11.01 -11.46
C LYS A 185 7.02 -12.03 -11.04
N SER A 186 6.42 -11.90 -9.88
CA SER A 186 5.73 -13.02 -9.25
C SER A 186 4.25 -12.84 -8.95
N LYS A 187 3.60 -11.75 -9.26
CA LYS A 187 2.21 -11.47 -8.80
C LYS A 187 2.02 -11.64 -7.27
N ARG A 188 3.10 -11.71 -6.52
CA ARG A 188 3.14 -12.08 -5.10
C ARG A 188 3.02 -10.91 -4.14
N CYS A 189 2.75 -9.72 -4.65
CA CYS A 189 2.51 -8.56 -3.77
C CYS A 189 1.34 -8.77 -2.79
N PHE A 190 0.67 -9.92 -2.85
CA PHE A 190 -0.62 -10.08 -2.22
C PHE A 190 -0.78 -11.28 -1.30
N LEU A 191 0.12 -12.26 -1.25
CA LEU A 191 -0.21 -13.49 -0.54
C LEU A 191 0.96 -14.09 0.22
N THR A 192 0.87 -14.01 1.53
CA THR A 192 1.58 -14.90 2.47
C THR A 192 0.71 -16.09 2.88
N ALA A 193 -0.59 -16.05 2.61
CA ALA A 193 -1.54 -17.06 3.05
C ALA A 193 -2.02 -17.95 1.91
N THR A 194 -2.21 -19.23 2.18
CA THR A 194 -2.78 -20.19 1.25
C THR A 194 -4.32 -20.11 1.24
N GLU A 195 -4.96 -20.61 0.18
CA GLU A 195 -6.42 -20.64 0.09
C GLU A 195 -7.09 -21.34 1.29
N LYS A 196 -6.41 -22.31 1.92
CA LYS A 196 -6.84 -22.97 3.16
C LYS A 196 -6.92 -22.04 4.38
N GLU A 197 -6.15 -20.97 4.39
CA GLU A 197 -6.09 -20.03 5.51
C GLU A 197 -7.22 -19.01 5.44
N PHE A 198 -7.90 -18.95 4.29
CA PHE A 198 -9.02 -18.07 4.03
C PHE A 198 -10.38 -18.82 3.95
N ALA A 199 -10.36 -20.13 3.96
CA ALA A 199 -11.55 -20.98 3.96
C ALA A 199 -11.99 -21.28 5.39
#